data_8ed988762340ac297386a1b948582950
#
_entry.id   8ed988762340ac297386a1b948582950
#
_cell.length_a   1.000
_cell.length_b   1.000
_cell.length_c   1.000
_cell.angle_alpha   90.00
_cell.angle_beta   90.00
_cell.angle_gamma   90.00
#
_symmetry.space_group_name_H-M   'P 1'
#
loop_
_entity.id
_entity.type
_entity.pdbx_description
1 polymer ?
#
loop_
_entity_poly.entity_id
_entity_poly.type
_entity_poly.pdbx_seq_one_letter_code
_entity_poly.pdbx_strand_id
1 'polypeptide(L)'
;MGMTAFMLICAFTASAQNRPQGGPPGRGGGGRNQDRPIVKQFDQDGNGRLNAEERAKAVEFIKSNPQQGRGGFRPPGGGRRGPGGPGARGPGGGRPRPGGERPDFEALRERFDVNKDGTLNETERAALRAELGTRGGPGGRGPAGGPGDRGGRGPAGGRGGRGGPGGDRPPAKQGIPLTLNDVEHFPDTPLYASSVLRTFFIEFENAGWEDEMATFNNSDVDVPAKVTVDGEVYDDVGIHFRGNSSFGVGNGYKRSLNLSFDFVHAKQNIQGYRTLNFLNANADPTFMHTVLSLRIARDYIPAPKANFVRVVINGENWGVYANQQQFNKDFLKDNFDTKKGTRWKVPQGGGGDGIGAFRYDGDDPAVYKRSFQIKSKDKPEAWDALIDLARTLDQTPLDQLEAALESRLDVDNYLKFLALDNVLVSGDGFWTRGADYTLYLHPNGKFHFVPYDMNEFFSFRGGMRGKRRGPGGPGGPDGNGGGYQGGNGINLEPLAGLSDKSKPIIARILEVENYRKKYLGYVREIAEKSLDWNNTGPIVQQSRDLIMADVKRDTRKLFSTDAFVSGTADTPIEMNLRAFFDERRAAVLKMLDAMQN
;
A
#
# COMPACT_ATOMS: atom_id res chain seq x y z
N MET A 1 -58.13 38.54 -28.63
CA MET A 1 -58.31 39.22 -27.35
C MET A 1 -57.32 38.56 -26.42
N GLY A 2 -56.25 39.02 -26.06
CA GLY A 2 -55.82 40.38 -25.71
C GLY A 2 -55.36 40.38 -24.27
N MET A 3 -54.07 40.74 -24.09
CA MET A 3 -53.49 41.43 -22.91
C MET A 3 -53.14 40.56 -21.71
N THR A 4 -52.08 40.73 -20.94
CA THR A 4 -50.96 41.69 -20.96
C THR A 4 -49.93 41.19 -19.93
N ALA A 5 -48.64 41.41 -20.21
CA ALA A 5 -47.52 41.17 -19.33
C ALA A 5 -47.56 42.10 -18.08
N PHE A 6 -47.02 41.62 -16.94
CA PHE A 6 -46.48 42.50 -15.89
C PHE A 6 -45.13 41.95 -15.42
N MET A 7 -44.08 42.66 -15.76
CA MET A 7 -42.76 42.58 -15.13
C MET A 7 -42.84 43.25 -13.76
N LEU A 8 -42.31 42.62 -12.72
CA LEU A 8 -41.98 43.29 -11.47
C LEU A 8 -40.48 43.13 -11.20
N ILE A 9 -39.76 44.20 -11.40
CA ILE A 9 -38.36 44.37 -11.02
C ILE A 9 -38.34 44.73 -9.52
N CYS A 10 -37.73 43.93 -8.68
CA CYS A 10 -37.33 44.34 -7.34
C CYS A 10 -35.81 44.37 -7.22
N ALA A 11 -35.27 45.56 -7.22
CA ALA A 11 -33.90 45.86 -6.83
C ALA A 11 -33.76 45.67 -5.32
N PHE A 12 -32.78 44.89 -4.87
CA PHE A 12 -32.32 44.95 -3.47
C PHE A 12 -30.88 45.40 -3.43
N THR A 13 -30.70 46.47 -2.70
CA THR A 13 -29.50 47.21 -2.37
C THR A 13 -28.54 46.35 -1.54
N ALA A 14 -27.26 46.41 -1.91
CA ALA A 14 -26.15 45.82 -1.17
C ALA A 14 -25.92 46.54 0.17
N SER A 15 -25.94 45.81 1.27
CA SER A 15 -25.35 46.22 2.54
C SER A 15 -24.04 45.45 2.75
N ALA A 16 -22.95 46.21 2.73
CA ALA A 16 -21.64 45.70 3.13
C ALA A 16 -21.61 45.51 4.66
N GLN A 17 -21.41 44.30 5.14
CA GLN A 17 -21.02 44.03 6.52
C GLN A 17 -19.76 43.18 6.60
N ASN A 18 -18.84 43.72 7.38
CA ASN A 18 -17.51 43.30 7.79
C ASN A 18 -17.23 41.78 7.79
N ARG A 19 -16.21 41.37 7.02
CA ARG A 19 -15.50 40.09 7.20
C ARG A 19 -14.47 40.20 8.33
N PRO A 20 -14.40 39.27 9.27
CA PRO A 20 -13.20 39.09 10.10
C PRO A 20 -12.06 38.56 9.24
N GLN A 21 -10.89 39.14 9.38
CA GLN A 21 -9.65 38.68 8.73
C GLN A 21 -9.31 37.29 9.24
N GLY A 22 -9.43 36.29 8.37
CA GLY A 22 -8.91 34.94 8.59
C GLY A 22 -7.39 34.94 8.52
N GLY A 23 -6.75 34.30 9.48
CA GLY A 23 -5.30 34.03 9.50
C GLY A 23 -4.81 33.26 8.26
N PRO A 24 -3.49 33.21 8.03
CA PRO A 24 -2.94 32.62 6.82
C PRO A 24 -3.33 31.13 6.70
N PRO A 25 -3.65 30.65 5.48
CA PRO A 25 -4.05 29.26 5.27
C PRO A 25 -2.93 28.34 5.71
N GLY A 26 -3.22 27.48 6.68
CA GLY A 26 -2.35 26.40 7.09
C GLY A 26 -1.93 25.59 5.87
N ARG A 27 -0.65 25.26 5.76
CA ARG A 27 -0.09 24.40 4.72
C ARG A 27 -0.91 23.11 4.66
N GLY A 28 -1.84 23.04 3.71
CA GLY A 28 -2.61 21.87 3.41
C GLY A 28 -1.65 20.73 3.07
N GLY A 29 -1.69 19.65 3.86
CA GLY A 29 -1.08 18.39 3.51
C GLY A 29 -1.78 17.89 2.25
N GLY A 30 -1.17 18.11 1.08
CA GLY A 30 -1.68 17.62 -0.20
C GLY A 30 -1.81 16.10 -0.11
N GLY A 31 -3.00 15.58 -0.43
CA GLY A 31 -3.29 14.16 -0.50
C GLY A 31 -2.27 13.45 -1.39
N ARG A 32 -1.56 12.49 -0.82
CA ARG A 32 -0.40 11.84 -1.43
C ARG A 32 -0.73 10.78 -2.49
N ASN A 33 -1.95 10.73 -3.04
CA ASN A 33 -2.36 9.65 -3.93
C ASN A 33 -3.41 10.06 -4.97
N GLN A 34 -3.28 11.21 -5.60
CA GLN A 34 -3.99 11.47 -6.85
C GLN A 34 -3.01 11.30 -8.01
N ASP A 35 -3.40 10.48 -8.99
CA ASP A 35 -2.63 10.31 -10.21
C ASP A 35 -2.50 11.67 -10.91
N ARG A 36 -1.31 11.97 -11.43
CA ARG A 36 -1.07 13.21 -12.17
C ARG A 36 -1.80 13.15 -13.50
N PRO A 37 -2.63 14.16 -13.84
CA PRO A 37 -3.36 14.18 -15.12
C PRO A 37 -2.42 14.58 -16.28
N ILE A 38 -1.58 13.67 -16.71
CA ILE A 38 -0.63 13.85 -17.80
C ILE A 38 -1.32 13.68 -19.16
N VAL A 39 -2.23 12.71 -19.28
CA VAL A 39 -2.95 12.44 -20.52
C VAL A 39 -3.60 13.72 -21.05
N LYS A 40 -4.37 14.42 -20.23
CA LYS A 40 -5.05 15.65 -20.64
C LYS A 40 -4.11 16.74 -21.19
N GLN A 41 -2.84 16.73 -20.79
CA GLN A 41 -1.86 17.74 -21.20
C GLN A 41 -1.19 17.39 -22.53
N PHE A 42 -1.02 16.09 -22.83
CA PHE A 42 -0.22 15.61 -23.95
C PHE A 42 -1.01 14.86 -25.02
N ASP A 43 -2.25 14.48 -24.76
CA ASP A 43 -3.19 13.86 -25.70
C ASP A 43 -3.59 14.91 -26.76
N GLN A 44 -2.93 14.87 -27.93
CA GLN A 44 -3.12 15.83 -29.01
C GLN A 44 -4.27 15.43 -29.94
N ASP A 45 -4.50 14.13 -30.11
CA ASP A 45 -5.55 13.59 -30.97
C ASP A 45 -6.91 13.43 -30.23
N GLY A 46 -6.94 13.66 -28.92
CA GLY A 46 -8.16 13.66 -28.10
C GLY A 46 -8.77 12.28 -27.87
N ASN A 47 -7.98 11.20 -28.06
CA ASN A 47 -8.45 9.83 -27.90
C ASN A 47 -8.47 9.33 -26.45
N GLY A 48 -8.00 10.14 -25.49
CA GLY A 48 -7.93 9.84 -24.06
C GLY A 48 -6.74 8.97 -23.66
N ARG A 49 -5.74 8.82 -24.53
CA ARG A 49 -4.52 8.04 -24.31
C ARG A 49 -3.32 8.78 -24.92
N LEU A 50 -2.11 8.35 -24.61
CA LEU A 50 -0.92 8.88 -25.25
C LEU A 50 -0.34 7.83 -26.22
N ASN A 51 -0.19 8.21 -27.49
CA ASN A 51 0.59 7.44 -28.46
C ASN A 51 2.11 7.55 -28.18
N ALA A 52 2.96 6.86 -28.93
CA ALA A 52 4.40 6.80 -28.68
C ALA A 52 5.08 8.20 -28.70
N GLU A 53 4.69 9.07 -29.66
CA GLU A 53 5.26 10.42 -29.76
C GLU A 53 4.81 11.31 -28.59
N GLU A 54 3.55 11.23 -28.21
CA GLU A 54 2.99 11.97 -27.07
C GLU A 54 3.60 11.52 -25.76
N ARG A 55 3.82 10.21 -25.56
CA ARG A 55 4.52 9.67 -24.40
C ARG A 55 5.97 10.16 -24.35
N ALA A 56 6.68 10.17 -25.48
CA ALA A 56 8.05 10.70 -25.54
C ALA A 56 8.12 12.16 -25.09
N LYS A 57 7.22 13.02 -25.60
CA LYS A 57 7.11 14.44 -25.19
C LYS A 57 6.77 14.58 -23.70
N ALA A 58 5.85 13.76 -23.20
CA ALA A 58 5.47 13.75 -21.79
C ALA A 58 6.64 13.31 -20.89
N VAL A 59 7.42 12.30 -21.28
CA VAL A 59 8.63 11.85 -20.56
C VAL A 59 9.67 12.97 -20.48
N GLU A 60 9.94 13.65 -21.61
CA GLU A 60 10.88 14.77 -21.64
C GLU A 60 10.41 15.93 -20.74
N PHE A 61 9.14 16.27 -20.79
CA PHE A 61 8.54 17.28 -19.92
C PHE A 61 8.71 16.93 -18.43
N ILE A 62 8.38 15.70 -18.04
CA ILE A 62 8.49 15.25 -16.64
C ILE A 62 9.94 15.27 -16.17
N LYS A 63 10.89 14.84 -16.99
CA LYS A 63 12.33 14.87 -16.68
C LYS A 63 12.86 16.30 -16.55
N SER A 64 12.39 17.22 -17.38
CA SER A 64 12.78 18.63 -17.35
C SER A 64 12.12 19.40 -16.19
N ASN A 65 10.99 18.93 -15.67
CA ASN A 65 10.22 19.55 -14.59
C ASN A 65 10.09 18.66 -13.35
N PRO A 66 11.18 18.27 -12.68
CA PRO A 66 11.16 17.28 -11.60
C PRO A 66 10.38 17.72 -10.36
N GLN A 67 10.04 19.01 -10.23
CA GLN A 67 9.21 19.53 -9.12
C GLN A 67 7.72 19.22 -9.30
N GLN A 68 7.22 19.11 -10.52
CA GLN A 68 5.84 18.71 -10.80
C GLN A 68 5.66 17.19 -10.76
N GLY A 69 6.75 16.42 -10.78
CA GLY A 69 6.78 14.96 -10.71
C GLY A 69 6.86 14.36 -9.31
N ARG A 70 6.92 15.16 -8.25
CA ARG A 70 7.14 14.65 -6.89
C ARG A 70 5.89 14.67 -6.01
N GLY A 71 4.99 13.73 -6.21
CA GLY A 71 4.25 13.11 -5.14
C GLY A 71 5.15 12.12 -4.39
N GLY A 72 6.05 12.61 -3.53
CA GLY A 72 6.72 11.86 -2.49
C GLY A 72 7.83 10.86 -2.85
N PHE A 73 9.03 11.31 -3.11
CA PHE A 73 10.28 10.74 -2.59
C PHE A 73 11.38 11.80 -2.73
N ARG A 74 11.85 12.36 -1.61
CA ARG A 74 13.10 13.14 -1.59
C ARG A 74 14.24 12.18 -1.28
N PRO A 75 15.22 12.01 -2.16
CA PRO A 75 16.48 11.38 -1.74
C PRO A 75 17.19 12.33 -0.78
N PRO A 76 17.85 11.84 0.25
CA PRO A 76 18.65 12.67 1.15
C PRO A 76 19.94 13.10 0.41
N GLY A 77 20.04 14.40 0.12
CA GLY A 77 21.28 15.00 -0.39
C GLY A 77 21.07 15.91 -1.60
N GLY A 78 20.90 17.21 -1.38
CA GLY A 78 20.88 18.22 -2.44
C GLY A 78 20.23 19.52 -2.00
N GLY A 79 20.77 20.18 -1.00
CA GLY A 79 20.36 21.52 -0.63
C GLY A 79 20.90 22.57 -1.60
N ARG A 80 20.03 23.12 -2.47
CA ARG A 80 20.31 24.42 -3.10
C ARG A 80 19.53 25.49 -2.34
N ARG A 81 20.26 26.41 -1.73
CA ARG A 81 19.74 27.65 -1.16
C ARG A 81 19.38 28.60 -2.30
N GLY A 82 18.14 29.10 -2.34
CA GLY A 82 17.77 30.29 -3.11
C GLY A 82 18.16 31.55 -2.33
N PRO A 83 18.39 32.72 -3.00
CA PRO A 83 18.84 33.93 -2.36
C PRO A 83 17.76 34.56 -1.47
N GLY A 84 18.14 34.86 -0.23
CA GLY A 84 17.29 35.45 0.77
C GLY A 84 17.13 36.96 0.61
N GLY A 85 15.91 37.45 0.80
CA GLY A 85 15.62 38.86 1.04
C GLY A 85 15.81 39.24 2.52
N PRO A 86 16.05 40.51 2.86
CA PRO A 86 16.40 40.96 4.21
C PRO A 86 15.17 41.24 5.07
N GLY A 87 15.14 40.73 6.30
CA GLY A 87 14.05 40.97 7.25
C GLY A 87 14.41 40.68 8.70
N ALA A 88 14.63 41.76 9.44
CA ALA A 88 14.43 42.01 10.88
C ALA A 88 14.92 41.00 11.93
N ARG A 89 15.86 41.45 12.73
CA ARG A 89 16.35 40.84 13.97
C ARG A 89 15.49 41.20 15.18
N GLY A 90 15.18 40.19 16.04
CA GLY A 90 14.79 40.39 17.43
C GLY A 90 15.82 39.68 18.34
N PRO A 91 16.13 40.20 19.55
CA PRO A 91 17.24 39.74 20.37
C PRO A 91 16.85 38.61 21.33
N GLY A 92 17.61 37.53 21.32
CA GLY A 92 17.49 36.44 22.28
C GLY A 92 18.80 35.66 22.39
N GLY A 93 19.47 35.77 23.55
CA GLY A 93 20.82 35.30 23.78
C GLY A 93 21.00 33.78 23.71
N GLY A 94 22.09 33.34 23.06
CA GLY A 94 22.58 31.98 23.05
C GLY A 94 24.10 31.96 23.02
N ARG A 95 24.70 31.23 23.94
CA ARG A 95 26.15 31.08 24.17
C ARG A 95 26.85 30.50 22.93
N PRO A 96 28.13 30.93 22.67
CA PRO A 96 28.88 30.42 21.53
C PRO A 96 29.44 29.01 21.78
N ARG A 97 29.33 28.16 20.76
CA ARG A 97 30.07 26.89 20.65
C ARG A 97 31.32 27.12 19.77
N PRO A 98 32.48 26.48 20.11
CA PRO A 98 33.70 26.63 19.35
C PRO A 98 33.54 26.02 17.95
N GLY A 99 33.92 26.78 16.93
CA GLY A 99 33.88 26.38 15.54
C GLY A 99 35.00 25.42 15.17
N GLY A 100 34.66 24.27 14.62
CA GLY A 100 35.56 23.50 13.77
C GLY A 100 35.27 23.87 12.33
N GLU A 101 36.31 24.28 11.58
CA GLU A 101 36.20 24.55 10.16
C GLU A 101 35.75 23.31 9.40
N ARG A 102 34.71 23.46 8.58
CA ARG A 102 34.24 22.38 7.68
C ARG A 102 35.23 22.26 6.52
N PRO A 103 35.66 21.05 6.17
CA PRO A 103 36.55 20.85 5.01
C PRO A 103 35.92 21.41 3.72
N ASP A 104 36.71 22.08 2.95
CA ASP A 104 36.35 22.53 1.61
C ASP A 104 36.30 21.30 0.68
N PHE A 105 35.11 20.87 0.34
CA PHE A 105 34.88 19.68 -0.49
C PHE A 105 35.29 19.89 -1.96
N GLU A 106 35.37 21.10 -2.43
CA GLU A 106 35.80 21.39 -3.78
C GLU A 106 37.32 21.24 -3.90
N ALA A 107 38.07 21.78 -2.97
CA ALA A 107 39.52 21.57 -2.89
C ALA A 107 39.94 20.12 -2.66
N LEU A 108 39.09 19.34 -1.90
CA LEU A 108 39.32 17.92 -1.74
C LEU A 108 39.03 17.14 -3.03
N ARG A 109 38.04 17.53 -3.81
CA ARG A 109 37.69 16.89 -5.08
C ARG A 109 38.80 17.09 -6.10
N GLU A 110 39.32 18.32 -6.29
CA GLU A 110 40.43 18.62 -7.18
C GLU A 110 41.71 17.85 -6.80
N ARG A 111 41.93 17.63 -5.52
CA ARG A 111 43.11 16.91 -5.02
C ARG A 111 43.07 15.39 -5.31
N PHE A 112 41.89 14.80 -5.36
CA PHE A 112 41.70 13.35 -5.57
C PHE A 112 41.28 12.97 -6.99
N ASP A 113 41.00 13.93 -7.87
CA ASP A 113 40.82 13.77 -9.31
C ASP A 113 42.19 13.69 -9.99
N VAL A 114 42.76 12.48 -10.00
CA VAL A 114 44.14 12.25 -10.50
C VAL A 114 44.21 12.36 -12.03
N ASN A 115 43.13 11.97 -12.72
CA ASN A 115 43.04 12.00 -14.18
C ASN A 115 42.53 13.35 -14.72
N LYS A 116 42.11 14.27 -13.85
CA LYS A 116 41.62 15.63 -14.16
C LYS A 116 40.45 15.68 -15.16
N ASP A 117 39.56 14.63 -15.11
CA ASP A 117 38.39 14.59 -15.95
C ASP A 117 37.16 15.31 -15.33
N GLY A 118 37.32 15.91 -14.13
CA GLY A 118 36.26 16.61 -13.40
C GLY A 118 35.31 15.71 -12.64
N THR A 119 35.58 14.38 -12.62
CA THR A 119 34.76 13.39 -11.88
C THR A 119 35.69 12.42 -11.15
N LEU A 120 35.33 12.05 -9.91
CA LEU A 120 36.12 11.05 -9.19
C LEU A 120 35.65 9.63 -9.60
N ASN A 121 36.54 8.84 -10.17
CA ASN A 121 36.30 7.42 -10.44
C ASN A 121 36.31 6.58 -9.14
N GLU A 122 36.12 5.28 -9.22
CA GLU A 122 35.96 4.40 -8.04
C GLU A 122 37.22 4.33 -7.17
N THR A 123 38.42 4.35 -7.79
CA THR A 123 39.70 4.33 -7.10
C THR A 123 39.95 5.67 -6.37
N GLU A 124 39.66 6.77 -7.00
CA GLU A 124 39.79 8.12 -6.45
C GLU A 124 38.81 8.39 -5.31
N ARG A 125 37.57 7.85 -5.43
CA ARG A 125 36.58 7.86 -4.32
C ARG A 125 37.03 7.02 -3.14
N ALA A 126 37.69 5.91 -3.36
CA ALA A 126 38.23 5.07 -2.28
C ALA A 126 39.37 5.78 -1.53
N ALA A 127 40.26 6.44 -2.25
CA ALA A 127 41.34 7.25 -1.67
C ALA A 127 40.80 8.44 -0.84
N LEU A 128 39.78 9.13 -1.33
CA LEU A 128 39.11 10.23 -0.60
C LEU A 128 38.43 9.72 0.69
N ARG A 129 37.80 8.55 0.66
CA ARG A 129 37.18 7.94 1.86
C ARG A 129 38.21 7.54 2.91
N ALA A 130 39.35 7.02 2.50
CA ALA A 130 40.43 6.65 3.40
C ALA A 130 40.99 7.88 4.15
N GLU A 131 41.19 9.02 3.45
CA GLU A 131 41.63 10.28 4.04
C GLU A 131 40.62 10.86 5.05
N LEU A 132 39.34 10.85 4.70
CA LEU A 132 38.28 11.33 5.59
C LEU A 132 38.06 10.45 6.81
N GLY A 133 38.35 9.15 6.71
CA GLY A 133 38.24 8.17 7.83
C GLY A 133 39.33 8.35 8.88
N THR A 134 40.46 8.95 8.57
CA THR A 134 41.58 9.16 9.50
C THR A 134 41.49 10.43 10.34
N ARG A 135 40.53 11.35 10.03
CA ARG A 135 40.35 12.63 10.76
C ARG A 135 39.30 12.62 11.86
N GLY A 136 38.76 11.43 12.25
CA GLY A 136 37.91 11.27 13.40
C GLY A 136 38.72 11.16 14.70
N GLY A 137 38.81 12.23 15.49
CA GLY A 137 39.55 12.30 16.73
C GLY A 137 39.03 11.41 17.86
N PRO A 138 39.85 11.07 18.87
CA PRO A 138 39.54 10.07 19.91
C PRO A 138 38.64 10.66 21.01
N GLY A 139 37.46 10.10 21.18
CA GLY A 139 36.52 10.42 22.27
C GLY A 139 36.23 9.22 23.14
N GLY A 140 36.90 9.12 24.28
CA GLY A 140 36.40 8.57 25.55
C GLY A 140 36.19 7.05 25.66
N ARG A 141 37.25 6.33 26.06
CA ARG A 141 37.16 5.01 26.71
C ARG A 141 37.17 5.20 28.22
N GLY A 142 36.15 4.69 28.93
CA GLY A 142 36.21 4.41 30.39
C GLY A 142 36.68 2.97 30.64
N PRO A 143 37.19 2.63 31.85
CA PRO A 143 38.12 1.53 32.04
C PRO A 143 37.49 0.15 32.25
N ALA A 144 38.34 -0.84 32.06
CA ALA A 144 38.16 -2.28 32.01
C ALA A 144 37.57 -2.96 33.26
N GLY A 145 36.80 -4.00 33.01
CA GLY A 145 36.47 -5.08 33.97
C GLY A 145 36.73 -6.44 33.33
N GLY A 146 37.32 -7.32 34.05
CA GLY A 146 38.08 -8.51 33.84
C GLY A 146 37.49 -9.70 33.02
N PRO A 147 38.28 -10.80 32.85
CA PRO A 147 38.05 -11.84 31.88
C PRO A 147 37.07 -12.91 32.34
N GLY A 148 36.06 -13.20 31.50
CA GLY A 148 35.13 -14.31 31.67
C GLY A 148 35.00 -15.07 30.36
N ASP A 149 35.49 -16.26 30.38
CA ASP A 149 35.44 -17.30 29.39
C ASP A 149 33.99 -17.60 28.94
N ARG A 150 33.68 -17.54 27.63
CA ARG A 150 32.44 -18.09 27.06
C ARG A 150 32.59 -18.52 25.60
N GLY A 151 32.34 -19.78 25.46
CA GLY A 151 32.31 -20.64 24.33
C GLY A 151 31.66 -20.13 23.04
N GLY A 152 32.03 -20.83 21.99
CA GLY A 152 31.82 -20.60 20.56
C GLY A 152 30.44 -20.09 20.15
N ARG A 153 30.45 -19.00 19.39
CA ARG A 153 29.33 -18.58 18.56
C ARG A 153 29.54 -19.13 17.16
N GLY A 154 28.62 -19.97 16.74
CA GLY A 154 28.46 -20.36 15.35
C GLY A 154 28.20 -19.15 14.42
N PRO A 155 28.33 -19.29 13.10
CA PRO A 155 28.27 -18.18 12.17
C PRO A 155 26.91 -17.49 12.26
N ALA A 156 26.96 -16.20 12.60
CA ALA A 156 25.81 -15.34 12.72
C ALA A 156 25.05 -15.27 11.39
N GLY A 157 23.84 -15.79 11.39
CA GLY A 157 22.86 -15.54 10.35
C GLY A 157 22.74 -14.04 10.13
N GLY A 158 22.92 -13.61 8.89
CA GLY A 158 22.97 -12.21 8.51
C GLY A 158 21.75 -11.47 9.03
N ARG A 159 21.99 -10.45 9.87
CA ARG A 159 20.99 -9.42 10.15
C ARG A 159 20.62 -8.77 8.83
N GLY A 160 19.48 -9.18 8.23
CA GLY A 160 18.88 -8.52 7.10
C GLY A 160 18.77 -7.03 7.42
N GLY A 161 19.62 -6.22 6.79
CA GLY A 161 19.62 -4.77 6.93
C GLY A 161 18.26 -4.25 6.55
N ARG A 162 17.65 -3.48 7.45
CA ARG A 162 16.47 -2.67 7.14
C ARG A 162 16.90 -1.55 6.18
N GLY A 163 17.06 -1.88 4.88
CA GLY A 163 17.08 -0.89 3.83
C GLY A 163 15.67 -0.28 3.75
N GLY A 164 15.57 1.04 3.88
CA GLY A 164 14.39 1.76 3.44
C GLY A 164 14.17 1.49 1.94
N PRO A 165 13.05 1.90 1.34
CA PRO A 165 12.77 1.69 -0.07
C PRO A 165 13.95 2.24 -0.91
N GLY A 166 14.66 1.38 -1.65
CA GLY A 166 15.84 1.75 -2.44
C GLY A 166 17.20 1.60 -1.76
N GLY A 167 17.31 0.96 -0.58
CA GLY A 167 18.62 0.67 0.04
C GLY A 167 19.42 -0.37 -0.75
N ASP A 168 20.73 -0.26 -0.70
CA ASP A 168 21.86 -0.97 -1.36
C ASP A 168 21.60 -2.44 -1.79
N ARG A 169 20.63 -2.66 -2.70
CA ARG A 169 20.52 -3.94 -3.40
C ARG A 169 21.59 -3.99 -4.49
N PRO A 170 22.22 -5.15 -4.71
CA PRO A 170 23.11 -5.32 -5.85
C PRO A 170 22.31 -5.09 -7.15
N PRO A 171 22.98 -4.78 -8.27
CA PRO A 171 22.29 -4.71 -9.55
C PRO A 171 21.49 -5.99 -9.82
N ALA A 172 20.25 -5.83 -10.30
CA ALA A 172 19.41 -6.97 -10.63
C ALA A 172 20.07 -7.81 -11.74
N LYS A 173 19.95 -9.12 -11.62
CA LYS A 173 20.47 -10.04 -12.64
C LYS A 173 19.37 -10.28 -13.68
N GLN A 174 19.78 -10.40 -14.93
CA GLN A 174 18.89 -10.76 -16.01
C GLN A 174 18.26 -12.14 -15.74
N GLY A 175 16.97 -12.29 -16.07
CA GLY A 175 16.27 -13.55 -15.99
C GLY A 175 16.63 -14.49 -17.15
N ILE A 176 16.30 -15.76 -17.03
CA ILE A 176 16.47 -16.70 -18.13
C ILE A 176 15.50 -16.37 -19.26
N PRO A 177 15.90 -16.55 -20.54
CA PRO A 177 14.97 -16.45 -21.66
C PRO A 177 13.88 -17.52 -21.55
N LEU A 178 12.63 -17.14 -21.87
CA LEU A 178 11.50 -18.06 -22.00
C LEU A 178 10.68 -17.71 -23.23
N THR A 179 10.25 -18.73 -23.94
CA THR A 179 9.35 -18.64 -25.12
C THR A 179 8.03 -19.34 -24.84
N LEU A 180 7.06 -19.17 -25.72
CA LEU A 180 5.76 -19.86 -25.64
C LEU A 180 5.91 -21.38 -25.62
N ASN A 181 6.92 -21.95 -26.29
CA ASN A 181 7.16 -23.39 -26.35
C ASN A 181 7.77 -23.95 -25.05
N ASP A 182 8.25 -23.09 -24.15
CA ASP A 182 8.91 -23.52 -22.90
C ASP A 182 7.93 -23.64 -21.72
N VAL A 183 6.64 -23.35 -21.95
CA VAL A 183 5.63 -23.28 -20.89
C VAL A 183 4.38 -24.07 -21.24
N GLU A 184 3.68 -24.53 -20.21
CA GLU A 184 2.38 -25.17 -20.38
C GLU A 184 1.28 -24.10 -20.62
N HIS A 185 0.25 -24.50 -21.39
CA HIS A 185 -0.90 -23.67 -21.73
C HIS A 185 -2.17 -24.26 -21.14
N PHE A 186 -3.08 -23.39 -20.65
CA PHE A 186 -4.29 -23.78 -19.92
C PHE A 186 -5.53 -23.04 -20.45
N PRO A 187 -5.87 -23.13 -21.77
CA PRO A 187 -6.92 -22.31 -22.38
C PRO A 187 -8.29 -22.56 -21.76
N ASP A 188 -8.59 -23.80 -21.36
CA ASP A 188 -9.89 -24.20 -20.79
C ASP A 188 -9.97 -24.07 -19.27
N THR A 189 -8.86 -23.67 -18.63
CA THR A 189 -8.81 -23.54 -17.15
C THR A 189 -9.19 -22.12 -16.73
N PRO A 190 -10.04 -21.93 -15.69
CA PRO A 190 -10.40 -20.60 -15.21
C PRO A 190 -9.17 -19.73 -14.88
N LEU A 191 -9.25 -18.43 -15.17
CA LEU A 191 -8.14 -17.47 -14.99
C LEU A 191 -7.54 -17.52 -13.58
N TYR A 192 -8.39 -17.63 -12.57
CA TYR A 192 -7.99 -17.65 -11.16
C TYR A 192 -7.90 -19.07 -10.55
N ALA A 193 -7.72 -20.10 -11.38
CA ALA A 193 -7.48 -21.44 -10.87
C ALA A 193 -6.16 -21.48 -10.07
N SER A 194 -6.20 -22.08 -8.89
CA SER A 194 -5.04 -22.21 -7.99
C SER A 194 -4.17 -23.43 -8.30
N SER A 195 -4.59 -24.28 -9.25
CA SER A 195 -3.93 -25.53 -9.60
C SER A 195 -2.89 -25.39 -10.72
N VAL A 196 -2.83 -24.25 -11.40
CA VAL A 196 -1.96 -24.01 -12.55
C VAL A 196 -1.16 -22.72 -12.41
N LEU A 197 0.07 -22.70 -12.94
CA LEU A 197 0.91 -21.51 -13.03
C LEU A 197 0.89 -20.98 -14.47
N ARG A 198 -0.12 -20.17 -14.79
CA ARG A 198 -0.27 -19.55 -16.11
C ARG A 198 0.83 -18.55 -16.38
N THR A 199 1.31 -18.49 -17.63
CA THR A 199 2.37 -17.56 -18.05
C THR A 199 1.80 -16.42 -18.88
N PHE A 200 2.17 -15.20 -18.53
CA PHE A 200 1.87 -13.98 -19.25
C PHE A 200 3.13 -13.47 -19.94
N PHE A 201 3.14 -13.47 -21.26
CA PHE A 201 4.19 -12.89 -22.08
C PHE A 201 3.79 -11.45 -22.42
N ILE A 202 4.61 -10.49 -22.01
CA ILE A 202 4.40 -9.06 -22.20
C ILE A 202 5.50 -8.53 -23.12
N GLU A 203 5.14 -7.96 -24.25
CA GLU A 203 6.07 -7.42 -25.21
C GLU A 203 5.84 -5.92 -25.37
N PHE A 204 6.76 -5.12 -24.88
CA PHE A 204 6.80 -3.68 -25.10
C PHE A 204 7.59 -3.37 -26.36
N GLU A 205 7.10 -2.40 -27.16
CA GLU A 205 7.83 -1.90 -28.33
C GLU A 205 9.14 -1.21 -27.95
N ASN A 206 9.14 -0.46 -26.84
CA ASN A 206 10.29 0.30 -26.36
C ASN A 206 11.18 -0.58 -25.48
N ALA A 207 12.44 -0.77 -25.87
CA ALA A 207 13.43 -1.46 -25.03
C ALA A 207 13.65 -0.77 -23.67
N GLY A 208 13.43 0.56 -23.58
CA GLY A 208 13.49 1.36 -22.34
C GLY A 208 12.18 1.39 -21.56
N TRP A 209 11.28 0.43 -21.75
CA TRP A 209 9.94 0.36 -21.14
C TRP A 209 9.93 0.54 -19.61
N GLU A 210 10.94 0.02 -18.91
CA GLU A 210 10.99 0.10 -17.44
C GLU A 210 11.17 1.55 -16.97
N ASP A 211 12.07 2.31 -17.62
CA ASP A 211 12.30 3.73 -17.32
C ASP A 211 11.11 4.60 -17.76
N GLU A 212 10.46 4.26 -18.87
CA GLU A 212 9.25 4.92 -19.35
C GLU A 212 8.12 4.75 -18.33
N MET A 213 7.79 3.52 -17.93
CA MET A 213 6.78 3.22 -16.92
C MET A 213 7.13 3.83 -15.56
N ALA A 214 8.42 3.84 -15.17
CA ALA A 214 8.87 4.47 -13.92
C ALA A 214 8.67 5.99 -13.94
N THR A 215 8.84 6.63 -15.09
CA THR A 215 8.59 8.07 -15.27
C THR A 215 7.11 8.41 -15.11
N PHE A 216 6.23 7.55 -15.58
CA PHE A 216 4.78 7.70 -15.47
C PHE A 216 4.19 7.19 -14.14
N ASN A 217 4.99 6.71 -13.22
CA ASN A 217 4.47 6.27 -11.93
C ASN A 217 3.68 7.38 -11.21
N ASN A 218 2.52 7.05 -10.64
CA ASN A 218 1.56 7.98 -10.07
C ASN A 218 1.04 9.02 -11.10
N SER A 219 0.80 8.60 -12.32
CA SER A 219 0.09 9.37 -13.35
C SER A 219 -1.05 8.54 -13.94
N ASP A 220 -1.84 9.15 -14.79
CA ASP A 220 -2.95 8.53 -15.55
C ASP A 220 -2.49 7.93 -16.89
N VAL A 221 -1.18 7.70 -17.09
CA VAL A 221 -0.62 7.15 -18.32
C VAL A 221 -0.36 5.67 -18.18
N ASP A 222 -0.97 4.88 -19.08
CA ASP A 222 -0.63 3.48 -19.33
C ASP A 222 0.30 3.38 -20.55
N VAL A 223 1.26 2.46 -20.50
CA VAL A 223 2.15 2.12 -21.62
C VAL A 223 1.59 0.89 -22.32
N PRO A 224 1.24 0.96 -23.64
CA PRO A 224 0.71 -0.19 -24.37
C PRO A 224 1.75 -1.28 -24.56
N ALA A 225 1.31 -2.54 -24.48
CA ALA A 225 2.11 -3.72 -24.75
C ALA A 225 1.24 -4.80 -25.39
N LYS A 226 1.87 -5.71 -26.15
CA LYS A 226 1.24 -6.94 -26.57
C LYS A 226 1.35 -7.97 -25.46
N VAL A 227 0.25 -8.63 -25.12
CA VAL A 227 0.22 -9.68 -24.08
C VAL A 227 -0.23 -10.98 -24.71
N THR A 228 0.55 -12.06 -24.53
CA THR A 228 0.16 -13.39 -24.97
C THR A 228 -0.03 -14.31 -23.77
N VAL A 229 -1.16 -15.00 -23.70
CA VAL A 229 -1.52 -15.92 -22.62
C VAL A 229 -2.17 -17.15 -23.21
N ASP A 230 -1.68 -18.34 -22.87
CA ASP A 230 -2.23 -19.62 -23.35
C ASP A 230 -2.32 -19.73 -24.89
N GLY A 231 -1.46 -19.00 -25.61
CA GLY A 231 -1.46 -18.93 -27.06
C GLY A 231 -2.38 -17.86 -27.65
N GLU A 232 -3.24 -17.22 -26.87
CA GLU A 232 -4.08 -16.12 -27.29
C GLU A 232 -3.34 -14.77 -27.16
N VAL A 233 -3.47 -13.93 -28.18
CA VAL A 233 -2.81 -12.62 -28.27
C VAL A 233 -3.79 -11.51 -27.95
N TYR A 234 -3.38 -10.59 -27.10
CA TYR A 234 -4.09 -9.37 -26.72
C TYR A 234 -3.22 -8.17 -27.08
N ASP A 235 -3.62 -7.42 -28.09
CA ASP A 235 -2.90 -6.23 -28.53
C ASP A 235 -3.26 -5.01 -27.68
N ASP A 236 -2.33 -4.05 -27.60
CA ASP A 236 -2.52 -2.75 -26.98
C ASP A 236 -3.06 -2.81 -25.53
N VAL A 237 -2.61 -3.76 -24.74
CA VAL A 237 -2.92 -3.82 -23.32
C VAL A 237 -2.19 -2.69 -22.60
N GLY A 238 -2.92 -1.82 -21.90
CA GLY A 238 -2.33 -0.73 -21.13
C GLY A 238 -1.68 -1.24 -19.85
N ILE A 239 -0.43 -0.91 -19.62
CA ILE A 239 0.31 -1.38 -18.44
C ILE A 239 0.94 -0.21 -17.69
N HIS A 240 0.83 -0.20 -16.37
CA HIS A 240 1.55 0.73 -15.51
C HIS A 240 2.06 0.06 -14.23
N PHE A 241 3.09 0.66 -13.62
CA PHE A 241 3.52 0.28 -12.28
C PHE A 241 2.55 0.78 -11.22
N ARG A 242 2.24 -0.07 -10.25
CA ARG A 242 1.35 0.26 -9.14
C ARG A 242 2.05 0.12 -7.78
N GLY A 243 1.42 0.70 -6.74
CA GLY A 243 1.86 0.65 -5.36
C GLY A 243 2.87 1.74 -5.00
N ASN A 244 3.07 1.96 -3.71
CA ASN A 244 4.03 2.96 -3.18
C ASN A 244 5.32 2.28 -2.73
N SER A 245 5.26 1.46 -1.67
CA SER A 245 6.41 0.72 -1.14
C SER A 245 6.93 -0.30 -2.14
N SER A 246 6.03 -0.98 -2.85
CA SER A 246 6.35 -1.97 -3.87
C SER A 246 6.98 -1.37 -5.13
N PHE A 247 6.79 -0.07 -5.40
CA PHE A 247 7.47 0.63 -6.49
C PHE A 247 8.93 0.96 -6.15
N GLY A 248 9.24 1.28 -4.88
CA GLY A 248 10.54 1.72 -4.41
C GLY A 248 11.63 0.65 -4.34
N VAL A 249 11.45 -0.52 -4.94
CA VAL A 249 12.38 -1.66 -4.85
C VAL A 249 13.65 -1.52 -5.70
N GLY A 250 13.71 -0.57 -6.61
CA GLY A 250 14.83 -0.30 -7.52
C GLY A 250 14.60 -0.84 -8.94
N ASN A 251 15.37 -0.29 -9.90
CA ASN A 251 15.31 -0.69 -11.30
C ASN A 251 15.81 -2.13 -11.49
N GLY A 252 15.21 -2.84 -12.42
CA GLY A 252 15.52 -4.24 -12.70
C GLY A 252 14.98 -5.24 -11.67
N TYR A 253 14.41 -4.79 -10.55
CA TYR A 253 13.69 -5.62 -9.60
C TYR A 253 12.19 -5.60 -9.87
N LYS A 254 11.51 -6.67 -9.45
CA LYS A 254 10.06 -6.82 -9.67
C LYS A 254 9.29 -5.68 -9.03
N ARG A 255 8.54 -4.94 -9.83
CA ARG A 255 7.50 -4.00 -9.40
C ARG A 255 6.12 -4.58 -9.67
N SER A 256 5.14 -4.17 -8.89
CA SER A 256 3.76 -4.59 -9.14
C SER A 256 3.21 -3.92 -10.40
N LEU A 257 2.44 -4.67 -11.20
CA LEU A 257 1.88 -4.24 -12.48
C LEU A 257 0.35 -4.16 -12.40
N ASN A 258 -0.23 -3.22 -13.12
CA ASN A 258 -1.65 -3.23 -13.49
C ASN A 258 -1.74 -3.42 -15.00
N LEU A 259 -2.60 -4.30 -15.46
CA LEU A 259 -2.84 -4.60 -16.87
C LEU A 259 -4.30 -4.26 -17.20
N SER A 260 -4.52 -3.35 -18.14
CA SER A 260 -5.82 -2.90 -18.65
C SER A 260 -6.05 -3.46 -20.04
N PHE A 261 -6.76 -4.57 -20.16
CA PHE A 261 -7.02 -5.23 -21.44
C PHE A 261 -7.91 -4.38 -22.35
N ASP A 262 -8.86 -3.65 -21.78
CA ASP A 262 -9.77 -2.76 -22.51
C ASP A 262 -9.18 -1.37 -22.80
N PHE A 263 -7.86 -1.21 -22.70
CA PHE A 263 -7.18 0.08 -22.83
C PHE A 263 -7.40 0.73 -24.21
N VAL A 264 -7.16 0.02 -25.30
CA VAL A 264 -7.45 0.50 -26.66
C VAL A 264 -8.72 -0.18 -27.19
N HIS A 265 -8.85 -1.47 -27.01
CA HIS A 265 -9.93 -2.28 -27.52
C HIS A 265 -11.01 -2.50 -26.46
N ALA A 266 -12.02 -1.62 -26.40
CA ALA A 266 -13.01 -1.53 -25.31
C ALA A 266 -13.77 -2.84 -24.97
N LYS A 267 -13.76 -3.84 -25.85
CA LYS A 267 -14.37 -5.17 -25.63
C LYS A 267 -13.33 -6.23 -25.23
N GLN A 268 -12.05 -5.93 -25.36
CA GLN A 268 -10.98 -6.88 -25.04
C GLN A 268 -10.98 -7.21 -23.56
N ASN A 269 -10.85 -8.46 -23.26
CA ASN A 269 -10.83 -8.99 -21.90
C ASN A 269 -10.25 -10.41 -21.92
N ILE A 270 -9.73 -10.87 -20.80
CA ILE A 270 -9.31 -12.26 -20.61
C ILE A 270 -10.34 -12.96 -19.72
N GLN A 271 -11.08 -13.90 -20.28
CA GLN A 271 -12.13 -14.67 -19.59
C GLN A 271 -13.14 -13.78 -18.80
N GLY A 272 -13.52 -12.62 -19.37
CA GLY A 272 -14.45 -11.68 -18.76
C GLY A 272 -13.82 -10.62 -17.85
N TYR A 273 -12.52 -10.70 -17.56
CA TYR A 273 -11.79 -9.72 -16.75
C TYR A 273 -11.05 -8.72 -17.64
N ARG A 274 -11.28 -7.43 -17.40
CA ARG A 274 -10.66 -6.34 -18.17
C ARG A 274 -9.41 -5.80 -17.51
N THR A 275 -9.25 -6.00 -16.22
CA THR A 275 -8.10 -5.48 -15.48
C THR A 275 -7.54 -6.56 -14.55
N LEU A 276 -6.23 -6.76 -14.60
CA LEU A 276 -5.49 -7.64 -13.70
C LEU A 276 -4.46 -6.85 -12.88
N ASN A 277 -4.13 -7.36 -11.70
CA ASN A 277 -3.08 -6.81 -10.85
C ASN A 277 -2.05 -7.88 -10.52
N PHE A 278 -0.81 -7.68 -10.93
CA PHE A 278 0.30 -8.57 -10.60
C PHE A 278 1.14 -7.94 -9.49
N LEU A 279 1.12 -8.56 -8.31
CA LEU A 279 1.78 -8.07 -7.11
C LEU A 279 3.14 -8.74 -6.95
N ASN A 280 4.16 -7.95 -6.61
CA ASN A 280 5.56 -8.36 -6.58
C ASN A 280 6.01 -9.04 -5.27
N ALA A 281 5.09 -9.41 -4.38
CA ALA A 281 5.38 -9.96 -3.05
C ALA A 281 6.32 -9.06 -2.20
N ASN A 282 6.16 -7.72 -2.30
CA ASN A 282 6.91 -6.80 -1.44
C ASN A 282 6.52 -7.04 0.02
N ALA A 283 7.51 -7.18 0.90
CA ALA A 283 7.37 -7.55 2.32
C ALA A 283 6.92 -9.01 2.58
N ASP A 284 6.72 -9.84 1.56
CA ASP A 284 6.28 -11.23 1.69
C ASP A 284 7.31 -12.22 1.10
N PRO A 285 8.20 -12.80 1.90
CA PRO A 285 9.16 -13.80 1.44
C PRO A 285 8.51 -15.11 1.01
N THR A 286 7.25 -15.37 1.40
CA THR A 286 6.51 -16.59 1.08
C THR A 286 5.77 -16.52 -0.25
N PHE A 287 5.56 -15.33 -0.82
CA PHE A 287 4.68 -15.04 -1.95
C PHE A 287 3.19 -15.32 -1.67
N MET A 288 2.83 -15.80 -0.46
CA MET A 288 1.50 -16.37 -0.20
C MET A 288 0.56 -15.44 0.53
N HIS A 289 1.05 -14.35 1.15
CA HIS A 289 0.19 -13.53 2.01
C HIS A 289 -1.09 -13.09 1.28
N THR A 290 -0.98 -12.49 0.10
CA THR A 290 -2.14 -12.05 -0.67
C THR A 290 -3.04 -13.22 -1.12
N VAL A 291 -2.44 -14.28 -1.68
CA VAL A 291 -3.21 -15.40 -2.23
C VAL A 291 -3.94 -16.17 -1.13
N LEU A 292 -3.24 -16.47 -0.05
CA LEU A 292 -3.78 -17.25 1.07
C LEU A 292 -4.83 -16.48 1.87
N SER A 293 -4.54 -15.21 2.21
CA SER A 293 -5.47 -14.39 2.98
C SER A 293 -6.77 -14.10 2.21
N LEU A 294 -6.68 -13.82 0.90
CA LEU A 294 -7.86 -13.65 0.06
C LEU A 294 -8.63 -14.98 -0.14
N ARG A 295 -7.91 -16.11 -0.22
CA ARG A 295 -8.57 -17.43 -0.25
C ARG A 295 -9.38 -17.67 1.01
N ILE A 296 -8.81 -17.38 2.19
CA ILE A 296 -9.49 -17.49 3.48
C ILE A 296 -10.66 -16.49 3.55
N ALA A 297 -10.44 -15.22 3.19
CA ALA A 297 -11.47 -14.20 3.27
C ALA A 297 -12.73 -14.54 2.44
N ARG A 298 -12.56 -15.19 1.28
CA ARG A 298 -13.66 -15.59 0.39
C ARG A 298 -14.58 -16.66 0.97
N ASP A 299 -14.15 -17.37 1.99
CA ASP A 299 -15.02 -18.32 2.69
C ASP A 299 -16.02 -17.60 3.62
N TYR A 300 -15.83 -16.30 3.91
CA TYR A 300 -16.62 -15.52 4.85
C TYR A 300 -17.34 -14.31 4.25
N ILE A 301 -16.67 -13.60 3.33
CA ILE A 301 -17.15 -12.34 2.74
C ILE A 301 -16.79 -12.25 1.25
N PRO A 302 -17.48 -11.38 0.48
CA PRO A 302 -17.02 -10.98 -0.84
C PRO A 302 -15.58 -10.46 -0.80
N ALA A 303 -14.66 -11.16 -1.46
CA ALA A 303 -13.25 -10.78 -1.52
C ALA A 303 -12.66 -11.10 -2.91
N PRO A 304 -11.64 -10.36 -3.37
CA PRO A 304 -11.00 -10.61 -4.65
C PRO A 304 -10.49 -12.04 -4.79
N LYS A 305 -10.62 -12.60 -6.00
CA LYS A 305 -9.92 -13.83 -6.38
C LYS A 305 -8.43 -13.56 -6.49
N ALA A 306 -7.60 -14.54 -6.15
CA ALA A 306 -6.15 -14.47 -6.36
C ALA A 306 -5.55 -15.84 -6.64
N ASN A 307 -4.51 -15.85 -7.48
CA ASN A 307 -3.67 -17.01 -7.77
C ASN A 307 -2.25 -16.57 -8.13
N PHE A 308 -1.39 -17.52 -8.48
CA PHE A 308 -0.05 -17.21 -8.97
C PHE A 308 -0.02 -17.20 -10.48
N VAL A 309 0.83 -16.34 -11.04
CA VAL A 309 1.15 -16.28 -12.46
C VAL A 309 2.66 -16.11 -12.64
N ARG A 310 3.20 -16.63 -13.76
CA ARG A 310 4.54 -16.31 -14.23
C ARG A 310 4.47 -15.16 -15.21
N VAL A 311 5.40 -14.22 -15.12
CA VAL A 311 5.48 -13.07 -16.03
C VAL A 311 6.79 -13.14 -16.81
N VAL A 312 6.71 -13.02 -18.13
CA VAL A 312 7.83 -12.90 -19.06
C VAL A 312 7.71 -11.54 -19.74
N ILE A 313 8.74 -10.72 -19.69
CA ILE A 313 8.74 -9.39 -20.32
C ILE A 313 9.86 -9.35 -21.36
N ASN A 314 9.51 -9.04 -22.61
CA ASN A 314 10.42 -8.99 -23.76
C ASN A 314 11.29 -10.26 -23.86
N GLY A 315 10.69 -11.44 -23.67
CA GLY A 315 11.35 -12.74 -23.74
C GLY A 315 12.14 -13.15 -22.48
N GLU A 316 12.21 -12.28 -21.46
CA GLU A 316 12.93 -12.53 -20.22
C GLU A 316 11.97 -12.90 -19.07
N ASN A 317 12.29 -13.98 -18.33
CA ASN A 317 11.52 -14.40 -17.16
C ASN A 317 11.68 -13.43 -15.98
N TRP A 318 10.58 -12.77 -15.62
CA TRP A 318 10.47 -11.88 -14.45
C TRP A 318 9.94 -12.61 -13.20
N GLY A 319 9.69 -13.91 -13.27
CA GLY A 319 9.32 -14.78 -12.16
C GLY A 319 7.86 -14.74 -11.78
N VAL A 320 7.58 -15.16 -10.54
CA VAL A 320 6.22 -15.35 -10.01
C VAL A 320 5.66 -14.07 -9.45
N TYR A 321 4.37 -13.79 -9.75
CA TYR A 321 3.57 -12.72 -9.19
C TYR A 321 2.26 -13.27 -8.61
N ALA A 322 1.73 -12.64 -7.57
CA ALA A 322 0.36 -12.87 -7.16
C ALA A 322 -0.57 -12.07 -8.07
N ASN A 323 -1.45 -12.74 -8.81
CA ASN A 323 -2.48 -12.12 -9.63
C ASN A 323 -3.74 -11.91 -8.79
N GLN A 324 -4.05 -10.66 -8.48
CA GLN A 324 -5.22 -10.29 -7.67
C GLN A 324 -6.29 -9.63 -8.55
N GLN A 325 -7.54 -10.10 -8.43
CA GLN A 325 -8.69 -9.51 -9.09
C GLN A 325 -8.84 -8.04 -8.73
N GLN A 326 -9.06 -7.20 -9.76
CA GLN A 326 -9.31 -5.77 -9.55
C GLN A 326 -10.69 -5.54 -8.93
N PHE A 327 -10.76 -4.65 -7.93
CA PHE A 327 -12.01 -4.17 -7.37
C PHE A 327 -12.71 -3.20 -8.34
N ASN A 328 -13.36 -3.77 -9.35
CA ASN A 328 -14.03 -3.06 -10.42
C ASN A 328 -15.47 -3.59 -10.65
N LYS A 329 -16.06 -3.30 -11.81
CA LYS A 329 -17.40 -3.77 -12.17
C LYS A 329 -17.47 -5.29 -12.36
N ASP A 330 -16.36 -5.93 -12.72
CA ASP A 330 -16.31 -7.38 -12.91
C ASP A 330 -16.32 -8.09 -11.56
N PHE A 331 -15.58 -7.54 -10.56
CA PHE A 331 -15.70 -7.99 -9.17
C PHE A 331 -17.12 -7.83 -8.61
N LEU A 332 -17.78 -6.69 -8.88
CA LEU A 332 -19.16 -6.48 -8.42
C LEU A 332 -20.12 -7.51 -9.03
N LYS A 333 -19.95 -7.83 -10.32
CA LYS A 333 -20.75 -8.86 -10.97
C LYS A 333 -20.53 -10.23 -10.34
N ASP A 334 -19.28 -10.58 -10.06
CA ASP A 334 -18.92 -11.88 -9.49
C ASP A 334 -19.47 -12.11 -8.07
N ASN A 335 -19.64 -11.04 -7.28
CA ASN A 335 -19.93 -11.14 -5.86
C ASN A 335 -21.28 -10.54 -5.45
N PHE A 336 -21.91 -9.69 -6.26
CA PHE A 336 -23.14 -8.97 -5.94
C PHE A 336 -24.19 -9.00 -7.07
N ASP A 337 -23.97 -9.81 -8.11
CA ASP A 337 -24.84 -9.94 -9.28
C ASP A 337 -25.20 -8.61 -9.98
N THR A 338 -24.43 -7.57 -9.75
CA THR A 338 -24.63 -6.24 -10.32
C THR A 338 -23.31 -5.58 -10.72
N LYS A 339 -23.36 -4.65 -11.68
CA LYS A 339 -22.26 -3.76 -12.03
C LYS A 339 -22.49 -2.32 -11.55
N LYS A 340 -23.62 -2.08 -10.84
CA LYS A 340 -24.07 -0.76 -10.36
C LYS A 340 -23.53 -0.49 -8.95
N GLY A 341 -23.77 0.73 -8.46
CA GLY A 341 -23.35 1.17 -7.12
C GLY A 341 -22.05 1.97 -7.14
N THR A 342 -21.66 2.43 -5.96
CA THR A 342 -20.48 3.30 -5.80
C THR A 342 -19.36 2.56 -5.07
N ARG A 343 -18.15 2.78 -5.51
CA ARG A 343 -16.95 2.15 -4.97
C ARG A 343 -15.95 3.19 -4.51
N TRP A 344 -15.33 2.94 -3.36
CA TRP A 344 -14.21 3.74 -2.86
C TRP A 344 -13.04 2.84 -2.50
N LYS A 345 -11.85 3.41 -2.59
CA LYS A 345 -10.64 2.91 -1.96
C LYS A 345 -10.32 3.83 -0.78
N VAL A 346 -9.97 3.24 0.36
CA VAL A 346 -9.49 3.95 1.54
C VAL A 346 -8.02 3.60 1.73
N PRO A 347 -7.09 4.38 1.13
CA PRO A 347 -5.68 4.04 1.15
C PRO A 347 -5.03 4.32 2.51
N GLN A 348 -3.90 3.70 2.77
CA GLN A 348 -3.10 3.78 4.01
C GLN A 348 -2.87 5.21 4.56
N GLY A 349 -2.79 6.21 3.70
CA GLY A 349 -2.58 7.61 4.12
C GLY A 349 -3.82 8.31 4.66
N GLY A 350 -5.00 7.72 4.53
CA GLY A 350 -6.30 8.33 4.86
C GLY A 350 -6.81 8.04 6.28
N GLY A 351 -6.11 7.20 7.07
CA GLY A 351 -6.63 6.72 8.35
C GLY A 351 -6.12 7.44 9.60
N GLY A 352 -5.10 8.28 9.47
CA GLY A 352 -4.42 8.86 10.64
C GLY A 352 -5.25 9.86 11.45
N ASP A 353 -6.33 10.38 10.88
CA ASP A 353 -7.27 11.30 11.51
C ASP A 353 -8.61 10.64 11.90
N GLY A 354 -8.76 9.33 11.64
CA GLY A 354 -9.97 8.57 11.94
C GLY A 354 -11.11 8.71 10.91
N ILE A 355 -10.98 9.58 9.89
CA ILE A 355 -12.01 9.74 8.84
C ILE A 355 -12.24 8.43 8.09
N GLY A 356 -11.18 7.70 7.77
CA GLY A 356 -11.27 6.38 7.16
C GLY A 356 -11.95 5.31 8.04
N ALA A 357 -12.10 5.55 9.34
CA ALA A 357 -12.87 4.74 10.28
C ALA A 357 -14.23 5.37 10.62
N PHE A 358 -14.76 6.17 9.71
CA PHE A 358 -16.08 6.81 9.80
C PHE A 358 -16.22 7.79 10.99
N ARG A 359 -15.14 8.48 11.38
CA ARG A 359 -15.29 9.63 12.28
C ARG A 359 -16.11 10.69 11.58
N TYR A 360 -17.18 11.13 12.22
CA TYR A 360 -17.99 12.24 11.72
C TYR A 360 -17.27 13.59 11.97
N ASP A 361 -17.11 14.38 10.94
CA ASP A 361 -16.42 15.67 10.98
C ASP A 361 -17.19 16.72 10.15
N GLY A 362 -18.52 16.76 10.37
CA GLY A 362 -19.44 17.62 9.65
C GLY A 362 -19.89 17.09 8.29
N ASP A 363 -20.69 17.89 7.58
CA ASP A 363 -21.40 17.46 6.36
C ASP A 363 -20.69 17.86 5.06
N ASP A 364 -19.48 18.46 5.15
CA ASP A 364 -18.73 18.83 3.95
C ASP A 364 -18.04 17.59 3.32
N PRO A 365 -18.44 17.17 2.11
CA PRO A 365 -17.80 16.05 1.40
C PRO A 365 -16.29 16.22 1.19
N ALA A 366 -15.78 17.46 1.17
CA ALA A 366 -14.36 17.74 0.98
C ALA A 366 -13.50 17.16 2.12
N VAL A 367 -14.06 17.02 3.32
CA VAL A 367 -13.40 16.39 4.47
C VAL A 367 -13.15 14.92 4.19
N TYR A 368 -14.14 14.21 3.66
CA TYR A 368 -14.12 12.76 3.42
C TYR A 368 -13.33 12.40 2.17
N LYS A 369 -13.35 13.25 1.13
CA LYS A 369 -12.58 13.05 -0.13
C LYS A 369 -11.06 12.93 0.09
N ARG A 370 -10.55 13.35 1.23
CA ARG A 370 -9.13 13.17 1.59
C ARG A 370 -8.78 11.73 1.96
N SER A 371 -9.73 10.99 2.52
CA SER A 371 -9.55 9.62 3.00
C SER A 371 -10.24 8.58 2.11
N PHE A 372 -11.37 8.93 1.51
CA PHE A 372 -12.15 8.07 0.62
C PHE A 372 -11.93 8.45 -0.84
N GLN A 373 -11.23 7.63 -1.59
CA GLN A 373 -11.00 7.84 -3.02
C GLN A 373 -12.09 7.14 -3.84
N ILE A 374 -13.00 7.88 -4.43
CA ILE A 374 -14.05 7.29 -5.27
C ILE A 374 -13.44 6.63 -6.53
N LYS A 375 -13.88 5.40 -6.84
CA LYS A 375 -13.44 4.56 -7.98
C LYS A 375 -14.60 4.25 -8.94
N SER A 376 -15.65 5.05 -8.88
CA SER A 376 -16.80 5.05 -9.78
C SER A 376 -17.12 6.50 -10.15
N LYS A 377 -18.24 6.73 -10.88
CA LYS A 377 -18.67 8.10 -11.16
C LYS A 377 -18.90 8.86 -9.85
N ASP A 378 -18.24 10.02 -9.71
CA ASP A 378 -18.43 10.91 -8.56
C ASP A 378 -19.85 11.51 -8.60
N LYS A 379 -20.64 11.18 -7.59
CA LYS A 379 -22.02 11.63 -7.43
C LYS A 379 -22.24 12.18 -6.02
N PRO A 380 -22.90 13.34 -5.86
CA PRO A 380 -23.20 13.90 -4.54
C PRO A 380 -23.90 12.90 -3.61
N GLU A 381 -24.90 12.18 -4.10
CA GLU A 381 -25.72 11.25 -3.29
C GLU A 381 -24.88 10.12 -2.65
N ALA A 382 -23.77 9.77 -3.27
CA ALA A 382 -22.89 8.75 -2.72
C ALA A 382 -22.06 9.26 -1.54
N TRP A 383 -21.69 10.56 -1.56
CA TRP A 383 -21.05 11.23 -0.42
C TRP A 383 -22.03 11.48 0.70
N ASP A 384 -23.28 11.87 0.38
CA ASP A 384 -24.35 12.07 1.37
C ASP A 384 -24.59 10.76 2.14
N ALA A 385 -24.67 9.62 1.45
CA ALA A 385 -24.84 8.32 2.09
C ALA A 385 -23.63 7.94 2.99
N LEU A 386 -22.40 8.24 2.57
CA LEU A 386 -21.20 7.98 3.37
C LEU A 386 -21.16 8.83 4.64
N ILE A 387 -21.48 10.12 4.51
CA ILE A 387 -21.57 11.07 5.62
C ILE A 387 -22.70 10.70 6.58
N ASP A 388 -23.85 10.26 6.04
CA ASP A 388 -24.98 9.80 6.85
C ASP A 388 -24.63 8.56 7.68
N LEU A 389 -23.85 7.61 7.15
CA LEU A 389 -23.34 6.48 7.94
C LEU A 389 -22.39 6.96 9.05
N ALA A 390 -21.47 7.89 8.75
CA ALA A 390 -20.55 8.44 9.75
C ALA A 390 -21.32 9.20 10.87
N ARG A 391 -22.30 10.02 10.49
CA ARG A 391 -23.18 10.72 11.44
C ARG A 391 -23.99 9.76 12.30
N THR A 392 -24.55 8.70 11.68
CA THR A 392 -25.31 7.66 12.38
C THR A 392 -24.46 6.97 13.44
N LEU A 393 -23.22 6.62 13.11
CA LEU A 393 -22.28 6.01 14.06
C LEU A 393 -21.93 6.95 15.21
N ASP A 394 -21.80 8.25 14.97
CA ASP A 394 -21.38 9.24 15.98
C ASP A 394 -22.55 9.64 16.89
N GLN A 395 -23.73 9.95 16.32
CA GLN A 395 -24.80 10.68 17.01
C GLN A 395 -25.95 9.80 17.49
N THR A 396 -26.12 8.58 16.96
CA THR A 396 -27.23 7.71 17.37
C THR A 396 -27.01 7.15 18.77
N PRO A 397 -28.00 7.23 19.69
CA PRO A 397 -27.93 6.53 20.96
C PRO A 397 -27.66 5.04 20.80
N LEU A 398 -26.93 4.43 21.75
CA LEU A 398 -26.46 3.05 21.61
C LEU A 398 -27.60 2.05 21.51
N ASP A 399 -28.68 2.27 22.23
CA ASP A 399 -29.90 1.44 22.23
C ASP A 399 -30.70 1.51 20.91
N GLN A 400 -30.44 2.54 20.07
CA GLN A 400 -31.08 2.72 18.76
C GLN A 400 -30.13 2.41 17.60
N LEU A 401 -28.83 2.22 17.87
CA LEU A 401 -27.80 2.11 16.84
C LEU A 401 -28.00 0.88 15.96
N GLU A 402 -28.42 -0.24 16.53
CA GLU A 402 -28.65 -1.49 15.79
C GLU A 402 -29.70 -1.27 14.70
N ALA A 403 -30.86 -0.72 15.04
CA ALA A 403 -31.93 -0.41 14.10
C ALA A 403 -31.52 0.65 13.06
N ALA A 404 -30.77 1.67 13.48
CA ALA A 404 -30.31 2.72 12.58
C ALA A 404 -29.31 2.24 11.53
N LEU A 405 -28.50 1.23 11.84
CA LEU A 405 -27.51 0.66 10.91
C LEU A 405 -28.12 -0.32 9.91
N GLU A 406 -29.28 -0.90 10.19
CA GLU A 406 -29.87 -1.98 9.39
C GLU A 406 -30.05 -1.61 7.91
N SER A 407 -30.43 -0.36 7.60
CA SER A 407 -30.62 0.12 6.23
C SER A 407 -29.35 0.68 5.57
N ARG A 408 -28.27 0.89 6.33
CA ARG A 408 -27.06 1.62 5.91
C ARG A 408 -25.84 0.73 5.73
N LEU A 409 -25.74 -0.32 6.51
CA LEU A 409 -24.54 -1.16 6.56
C LEU A 409 -24.95 -2.63 6.51
N ASP A 410 -24.26 -3.43 5.73
CA ASP A 410 -24.25 -4.87 5.91
C ASP A 410 -23.37 -5.18 7.13
N VAL A 411 -24.00 -5.19 8.31
CA VAL A 411 -23.30 -5.37 9.58
C VAL A 411 -22.64 -6.75 9.65
N ASP A 412 -23.27 -7.77 9.09
CA ASP A 412 -22.71 -9.13 9.08
C ASP A 412 -21.42 -9.20 8.28
N ASN A 413 -21.42 -8.64 7.07
CA ASN A 413 -20.19 -8.48 6.24
C ASN A 413 -19.12 -7.69 7.00
N TYR A 414 -19.48 -6.57 7.66
CA TYR A 414 -18.54 -5.75 8.40
C TYR A 414 -17.91 -6.49 9.59
N LEU A 415 -18.71 -7.20 10.39
CA LEU A 415 -18.20 -7.95 11.54
C LEU A 415 -17.25 -9.08 11.12
N LYS A 416 -17.55 -9.78 10.03
CA LYS A 416 -16.66 -10.79 9.44
C LYS A 416 -15.38 -10.17 8.89
N PHE A 417 -15.48 -9.02 8.20
CA PHE A 417 -14.32 -8.26 7.73
C PHE A 417 -13.40 -7.88 8.89
N LEU A 418 -13.96 -7.34 9.97
CA LEU A 418 -13.21 -6.96 11.17
C LEU A 418 -12.57 -8.17 11.86
N ALA A 419 -13.27 -9.30 11.92
CA ALA A 419 -12.77 -10.55 12.49
C ALA A 419 -11.59 -11.12 11.67
N LEU A 420 -11.68 -11.10 10.34
CA LEU A 420 -10.58 -11.50 9.45
C LEU A 420 -9.34 -10.62 9.64
N ASP A 421 -9.52 -9.29 9.68
CA ASP A 421 -8.42 -8.33 9.87
C ASP A 421 -7.70 -8.54 11.22
N ASN A 422 -8.45 -8.85 12.26
CA ASN A 422 -7.92 -9.16 13.60
C ASN A 422 -7.25 -10.54 13.66
N VAL A 423 -7.95 -11.61 13.27
CA VAL A 423 -7.48 -12.99 13.45
C VAL A 423 -6.25 -13.29 12.57
N LEU A 424 -6.24 -12.81 11.33
CA LEU A 424 -5.13 -12.99 10.41
C LEU A 424 -4.00 -11.96 10.62
N VAL A 425 -4.17 -11.04 11.56
CA VAL A 425 -3.23 -9.99 11.96
C VAL A 425 -2.71 -9.18 10.78
N SER A 426 -3.50 -8.24 10.33
CA SER A 426 -3.05 -7.26 9.34
C SER A 426 -2.08 -6.26 9.98
N GLY A 427 -0.83 -6.23 9.49
CA GLY A 427 0.19 -5.30 9.96
C GLY A 427 -0.13 -3.83 9.67
N ASP A 428 -0.80 -3.56 8.58
CA ASP A 428 -1.14 -2.23 8.07
C ASP A 428 -2.65 -1.98 7.94
N GLY A 429 -3.48 -2.96 8.33
CA GLY A 429 -4.89 -3.01 8.01
C GLY A 429 -5.80 -2.08 8.79
N PHE A 430 -7.08 -2.32 8.60
CA PHE A 430 -8.18 -1.52 9.13
C PHE A 430 -8.16 -1.39 10.65
N TRP A 431 -7.90 -2.51 11.34
CA TRP A 431 -7.82 -2.56 12.79
C TRP A 431 -6.83 -1.56 13.38
N THR A 432 -5.65 -1.45 12.77
CA THR A 432 -4.58 -0.58 13.26
C THR A 432 -4.76 0.87 12.82
N ARG A 433 -5.21 1.10 11.58
CA ARG A 433 -5.15 2.41 10.92
C ARG A 433 -6.51 2.99 10.52
N GLY A 434 -7.58 2.21 10.51
CA GLY A 434 -8.86 2.62 9.95
C GLY A 434 -8.77 2.86 8.42
N ALA A 435 -7.90 2.15 7.74
CA ALA A 435 -7.59 2.34 6.31
C ALA A 435 -7.19 1.01 5.67
N ASP A 436 -6.74 1.04 4.40
CA ASP A 436 -6.29 -0.11 3.60
C ASP A 436 -7.40 -1.13 3.29
N TYR A 437 -8.58 -0.61 2.99
CA TYR A 437 -9.71 -1.41 2.55
C TYR A 437 -10.43 -0.76 1.36
N THR A 438 -11.37 -1.50 0.78
CA THR A 438 -12.29 -0.95 -0.22
C THR A 438 -13.72 -1.00 0.30
N LEU A 439 -14.53 -0.04 -0.12
CA LEU A 439 -15.89 0.14 0.31
C LEU A 439 -16.83 0.13 -0.90
N TYR A 440 -17.94 -0.57 -0.79
CA TYR A 440 -18.97 -0.64 -1.82
C TYR A 440 -20.33 -0.23 -1.27
N LEU A 441 -20.93 0.79 -1.85
CA LEU A 441 -22.33 1.14 -1.64
C LEU A 441 -23.18 0.43 -2.70
N HIS A 442 -23.87 -0.60 -2.28
CA HIS A 442 -24.77 -1.37 -3.12
C HIS A 442 -26.03 -0.54 -3.47
N PRO A 443 -26.72 -0.78 -4.61
CA PRO A 443 -27.95 -0.06 -4.96
C PRO A 443 -29.10 -0.15 -3.97
N ASN A 444 -29.08 -1.12 -3.06
CA ASN A 444 -30.05 -1.22 -1.96
C ASN A 444 -29.78 -0.26 -0.78
N GLY A 445 -28.75 0.58 -0.86
CA GLY A 445 -28.39 1.56 0.16
C GLY A 445 -27.41 1.06 1.23
N LYS A 446 -27.01 -0.23 1.21
CA LYS A 446 -26.10 -0.78 2.22
C LYS A 446 -24.63 -0.69 1.79
N PHE A 447 -23.77 -0.32 2.72
CA PHE A 447 -22.32 -0.40 2.57
C PHE A 447 -21.80 -1.81 2.84
N HIS A 448 -20.84 -2.26 2.04
CA HIS A 448 -20.10 -3.50 2.20
C HIS A 448 -18.61 -3.22 2.25
N PHE A 449 -17.92 -3.85 3.18
CA PHE A 449 -16.47 -3.81 3.31
C PHE A 449 -15.84 -4.94 2.51
N VAL A 450 -14.79 -4.62 1.76
CA VAL A 450 -14.07 -5.59 0.92
C VAL A 450 -12.57 -5.44 1.19
N PRO A 451 -11.84 -6.55 1.44
CA PRO A 451 -10.40 -6.53 1.62
C PRO A 451 -9.67 -5.93 0.40
N TYR A 452 -8.57 -5.21 0.65
CA TYR A 452 -7.81 -4.58 -0.43
C TYR A 452 -6.34 -5.02 -0.46
N ASP A 453 -5.51 -4.51 0.43
CA ASP A 453 -4.07 -4.79 0.46
C ASP A 453 -3.77 -5.80 1.57
N MET A 454 -3.52 -7.05 1.19
CA MET A 454 -3.36 -8.15 2.12
C MET A 454 -1.91 -8.70 2.14
N ASN A 455 -0.95 -7.95 1.64
CA ASN A 455 0.45 -8.37 1.58
C ASN A 455 1.16 -8.37 2.96
N GLU A 456 0.65 -7.62 3.94
CA GLU A 456 1.18 -7.53 5.30
C GLU A 456 0.38 -8.33 6.34
N PHE A 457 -0.47 -9.26 5.89
CA PHE A 457 -1.16 -10.23 6.75
C PHE A 457 -0.18 -11.27 7.32
N PHE A 458 -0.62 -12.05 8.28
CA PHE A 458 0.18 -13.05 9.02
C PHE A 458 1.39 -12.43 9.74
N SER A 459 1.21 -11.21 10.26
CA SER A 459 2.28 -10.47 10.92
C SER A 459 2.51 -10.94 12.35
N PHE A 460 3.70 -11.46 12.65
CA PHE A 460 4.13 -11.73 14.03
C PHE A 460 4.29 -10.46 14.88
N ARG A 461 4.44 -9.32 14.24
CA ARG A 461 4.56 -8.03 14.88
C ARG A 461 3.29 -7.24 14.63
N GLY A 462 2.52 -7.02 15.68
CA GLY A 462 1.36 -6.13 15.60
C GLY A 462 1.76 -4.80 14.96
N GLY A 463 0.96 -4.35 13.99
CA GLY A 463 1.23 -3.14 13.25
C GLY A 463 1.23 -1.93 14.17
N MET A 464 2.36 -1.39 14.37
CA MET A 464 2.81 -0.01 14.43
C MET A 464 4.32 0.01 14.62
N ARG A 465 5.04 0.41 13.62
CA ARG A 465 6.34 1.04 13.85
C ARG A 465 6.04 2.34 14.61
N GLY A 466 5.99 2.28 15.95
CA GLY A 466 6.07 3.48 16.75
C GLY A 466 7.22 4.31 16.20
N LYS A 467 6.97 5.57 15.83
CA LYS A 467 8.05 6.52 15.59
C LYS A 467 9.01 6.34 16.77
N ARG A 468 10.22 5.84 16.51
CA ARG A 468 11.28 5.90 17.50
C ARG A 468 11.39 7.36 17.92
N ARG A 469 10.88 7.70 19.09
CA ARG A 469 11.25 8.96 19.75
C ARG A 469 12.76 8.92 19.86
N GLY A 470 13.43 9.80 19.13
CA GLY A 470 14.83 10.07 19.40
C GLY A 470 14.96 10.46 20.87
N PRO A 471 16.04 10.10 21.57
CA PRO A 471 16.26 10.54 22.94
C PRO A 471 16.33 12.07 22.96
N GLY A 472 15.33 12.74 23.58
CA GLY A 472 15.42 14.16 23.90
C GLY A 472 14.30 15.10 23.43
N GLY A 473 13.07 14.63 23.09
CA GLY A 473 11.95 15.54 22.93
C GLY A 473 11.20 15.77 24.23
N PRO A 474 10.95 17.04 24.68
CA PRO A 474 10.18 17.30 25.90
C PRO A 474 8.73 16.83 25.73
N GLY A 475 8.27 15.94 26.63
CA GLY A 475 6.88 15.55 26.73
C GLY A 475 6.04 16.74 27.20
N GLY A 476 5.02 17.12 26.44
CA GLY A 476 3.98 17.99 26.96
C GLY A 476 3.17 17.29 28.05
N PRO A 477 2.57 18.05 29.01
CA PRO A 477 1.89 17.46 30.17
C PRO A 477 0.57 16.76 29.89
N ASP A 478 0.05 16.77 28.65
CA ASP A 478 -1.23 16.17 28.30
C ASP A 478 -1.03 14.88 27.47
N GLY A 479 -0.43 13.86 28.12
CA GLY A 479 -0.13 12.57 27.53
C GLY A 479 -1.34 11.64 27.34
N ASN A 480 -2.42 12.10 26.70
CA ASN A 480 -3.57 11.25 26.38
C ASN A 480 -3.64 10.93 24.88
N GLY A 481 -2.51 10.58 24.29
CA GLY A 481 -2.43 9.90 23.00
C GLY A 481 -2.38 8.38 23.27
N GLY A 482 -3.52 7.74 23.45
CA GLY A 482 -3.66 6.28 23.55
C GLY A 482 -3.30 5.59 22.25
N GLY A 483 -2.05 5.74 21.81
CA GLY A 483 -1.48 4.92 20.75
C GLY A 483 -1.25 3.53 21.32
N TYR A 484 -1.95 2.54 20.79
CA TYR A 484 -1.72 1.13 21.04
C TYR A 484 -0.22 0.84 20.97
N GLN A 485 0.40 0.52 22.10
CA GLN A 485 1.80 0.05 22.11
C GLN A 485 1.80 -1.27 21.35
N GLY A 486 2.46 -1.30 20.19
CA GLY A 486 2.52 -2.45 19.31
C GLY A 486 2.88 -3.72 20.05
N GLY A 487 1.86 -4.45 20.50
CA GLY A 487 1.96 -5.77 21.06
C GLY A 487 2.47 -6.75 20.00
N ASN A 488 2.98 -7.88 20.43
CA ASN A 488 3.23 -9.03 19.58
C ASN A 488 1.94 -9.35 18.81
N GLY A 489 1.95 -9.33 17.48
CA GLY A 489 0.77 -9.55 16.63
C GLY A 489 0.05 -10.87 16.92
N ILE A 490 0.79 -11.89 17.34
CA ILE A 490 0.24 -13.17 17.81
C ILE A 490 -0.73 -12.96 19.00
N ASN A 491 -0.44 -12.00 19.88
CA ASN A 491 -1.25 -11.69 21.05
C ASN A 491 -2.19 -10.48 20.86
N LEU A 492 -2.53 -10.13 19.63
CA LEU A 492 -3.53 -9.11 19.35
C LEU A 492 -4.88 -9.55 19.94
N GLU A 493 -5.40 -8.76 20.88
CA GLU A 493 -6.66 -9.07 21.56
C GLU A 493 -7.85 -8.96 20.60
N PRO A 494 -8.86 -9.85 20.68
CA PRO A 494 -10.04 -9.75 19.84
C PRO A 494 -10.78 -8.40 19.96
N LEU A 495 -10.82 -7.82 21.15
CA LEU A 495 -11.48 -6.53 21.41
C LEU A 495 -10.52 -5.34 21.50
N ALA A 496 -9.28 -5.47 21.02
CA ALA A 496 -8.38 -4.33 20.91
C ALA A 496 -9.08 -3.21 20.10
N GLY A 497 -8.97 -1.94 20.47
CA GLY A 497 -9.65 -0.82 19.79
C GLY A 497 -11.13 -0.59 20.18
N LEU A 498 -11.74 -1.43 21.01
CA LEU A 498 -13.07 -1.14 21.59
C LEU A 498 -13.10 0.24 22.30
N SER A 499 -12.01 0.62 22.94
CA SER A 499 -11.86 1.92 23.61
C SER A 499 -11.35 3.04 22.72
N ASP A 500 -11.01 2.77 21.45
CA ASP A 500 -10.46 3.75 20.52
C ASP A 500 -11.55 4.58 19.85
N LYS A 501 -11.93 5.67 20.49
CA LYS A 501 -12.96 6.61 20.00
C LYS A 501 -12.57 7.31 18.68
N SER A 502 -11.31 7.22 18.26
CA SER A 502 -10.90 7.74 16.95
C SER A 502 -11.36 6.86 15.78
N LYS A 503 -11.85 5.66 16.07
CA LYS A 503 -12.39 4.69 15.10
C LYS A 503 -13.84 4.32 15.42
N PRO A 504 -14.80 5.24 15.22
CA PRO A 504 -16.20 5.05 15.66
C PRO A 504 -16.83 3.76 15.14
N ILE A 505 -16.57 3.39 13.88
CA ILE A 505 -17.15 2.18 13.32
C ILE A 505 -16.69 0.91 14.05
N ILE A 506 -15.49 0.87 14.63
CA ILE A 506 -15.03 -0.23 15.47
C ILE A 506 -15.64 -0.12 16.87
N ALA A 507 -15.37 1.00 17.55
CA ALA A 507 -15.74 1.19 18.94
C ALA A 507 -17.26 1.12 19.14
N ARG A 508 -18.02 1.90 18.38
CA ARG A 508 -19.48 2.01 18.54
C ARG A 508 -20.21 0.71 18.17
N ILE A 509 -19.78 0.03 17.10
CA ILE A 509 -20.41 -1.25 16.71
C ILE A 509 -20.13 -2.33 17.76
N LEU A 510 -18.90 -2.40 18.30
CA LEU A 510 -18.56 -3.37 19.34
C LEU A 510 -19.09 -3.01 20.73
N GLU A 511 -19.53 -1.77 20.98
CA GLU A 511 -20.30 -1.41 22.18
C GLU A 511 -21.69 -2.07 22.19
N VAL A 512 -22.31 -2.30 21.02
CA VAL A 512 -23.59 -3.03 20.90
C VAL A 512 -23.36 -4.50 21.25
N GLU A 513 -24.02 -4.98 22.29
CA GLU A 513 -23.81 -6.33 22.85
C GLU A 513 -24.05 -7.44 21.81
N ASN A 514 -25.15 -7.36 21.05
CA ASN A 514 -25.48 -8.33 20.01
C ASN A 514 -24.40 -8.41 18.93
N TYR A 515 -23.87 -7.27 18.50
CA TYR A 515 -22.84 -7.20 17.49
C TYR A 515 -21.50 -7.70 18.01
N ARG A 516 -21.14 -7.35 19.25
CA ARG A 516 -19.94 -7.86 19.91
C ARG A 516 -19.98 -9.38 20.06
N LYS A 517 -21.14 -9.94 20.47
CA LYS A 517 -21.32 -11.39 20.57
C LYS A 517 -21.15 -12.09 19.22
N LYS A 518 -21.79 -11.57 18.16
CA LYS A 518 -21.64 -12.10 16.79
C LYS A 518 -20.19 -12.02 16.32
N TYR A 519 -19.54 -10.86 16.52
CA TYR A 519 -18.14 -10.65 16.17
C TYR A 519 -17.20 -11.67 16.82
N LEU A 520 -17.32 -11.88 18.14
CA LEU A 520 -16.53 -12.87 18.86
C LEU A 520 -16.81 -14.30 18.38
N GLY A 521 -18.04 -14.58 17.96
CA GLY A 521 -18.38 -15.83 17.28
C GLY A 521 -17.61 -16.02 15.97
N TYR A 522 -17.52 -14.99 15.13
CA TYR A 522 -16.73 -15.03 13.89
C TYR A 522 -15.22 -15.14 14.15
N VAL A 523 -14.71 -14.42 15.16
CA VAL A 523 -13.30 -14.56 15.60
C VAL A 523 -12.99 -16.01 15.96
N ARG A 524 -13.88 -16.67 16.72
CA ARG A 524 -13.75 -18.09 17.09
C ARG A 524 -13.80 -18.99 15.87
N GLU A 525 -14.79 -18.80 15.02
CA GLU A 525 -14.97 -19.61 13.80
C GLU A 525 -13.73 -19.54 12.88
N ILE A 526 -13.20 -18.35 12.63
CA ILE A 526 -12.02 -18.16 11.80
C ILE A 526 -10.78 -18.81 12.46
N ALA A 527 -10.64 -18.67 13.79
CA ALA A 527 -9.54 -19.29 14.52
C ALA A 527 -9.62 -20.82 14.50
N GLU A 528 -10.79 -21.40 14.66
CA GLU A 528 -10.98 -22.85 14.68
C GLU A 528 -10.83 -23.47 13.29
N LYS A 529 -11.36 -22.82 12.24
CA LYS A 529 -11.37 -23.37 10.87
C LYS A 529 -10.15 -22.94 10.04
N SER A 530 -9.91 -21.62 9.94
CA SER A 530 -8.94 -21.08 8.99
C SER A 530 -7.53 -21.01 9.56
N LEU A 531 -7.35 -20.91 10.89
CA LEU A 531 -6.05 -21.05 11.53
C LEU A 531 -5.70 -22.50 11.87
N ASP A 532 -6.60 -23.45 11.66
CA ASP A 532 -6.24 -24.86 11.79
C ASP A 532 -5.36 -25.28 10.61
N TRP A 533 -4.12 -25.65 10.92
CA TRP A 533 -3.15 -26.02 9.90
C TRP A 533 -3.55 -27.31 9.13
N ASN A 534 -4.36 -28.17 9.71
CA ASN A 534 -4.88 -29.32 8.99
C ASN A 534 -5.73 -28.91 7.78
N ASN A 535 -6.40 -27.75 7.87
CA ASN A 535 -7.20 -27.19 6.77
C ASN A 535 -6.36 -26.32 5.82
N THR A 536 -5.46 -25.49 6.35
CA THR A 536 -4.71 -24.48 5.57
C THR A 536 -3.35 -24.98 5.09
N GLY A 537 -2.70 -25.88 5.82
CA GLY A 537 -1.41 -26.45 5.45
C GLY A 537 -1.39 -27.12 4.06
N PRO A 538 -2.36 -27.94 3.69
CA PRO A 538 -2.45 -28.52 2.35
C PRO A 538 -2.51 -27.46 1.23
N ILE A 539 -3.17 -26.32 1.46
CA ILE A 539 -3.25 -25.20 0.51
C ILE A 539 -1.89 -24.53 0.36
N VAL A 540 -1.19 -24.33 1.47
CA VAL A 540 0.18 -23.77 1.48
C VAL A 540 1.13 -24.72 0.74
N GLN A 541 1.06 -26.02 1.01
CA GLN A 541 1.91 -27.01 0.36
C GLN A 541 1.65 -27.08 -1.15
N GLN A 542 0.39 -27.14 -1.58
CA GLN A 542 0.02 -27.11 -3.00
C GLN A 542 0.57 -25.85 -3.70
N SER A 543 0.40 -24.70 -3.06
CA SER A 543 0.89 -23.41 -3.57
C SER A 543 2.42 -23.39 -3.66
N ARG A 544 3.11 -23.90 -2.63
CA ARG A 544 4.55 -24.03 -2.60
C ARG A 544 5.07 -24.90 -3.74
N ASP A 545 4.49 -26.07 -3.93
CA ASP A 545 4.91 -27.02 -4.96
C ASP A 545 4.70 -26.43 -6.37
N LEU A 546 3.58 -25.73 -6.57
CA LEU A 546 3.27 -25.06 -7.83
C LEU A 546 4.33 -24.04 -8.25
N ILE A 547 4.84 -23.22 -7.30
CA ILE A 547 5.72 -22.10 -7.64
C ILE A 547 7.20 -22.32 -7.30
N MET A 548 7.56 -23.39 -6.60
CA MET A 548 8.91 -23.65 -6.09
C MET A 548 10.00 -23.58 -7.18
N ALA A 549 9.76 -24.22 -8.31
CA ALA A 549 10.73 -24.27 -9.40
C ALA A 549 10.99 -22.87 -9.98
N ASP A 550 9.93 -22.06 -10.09
CA ASP A 550 10.00 -20.71 -10.62
C ASP A 550 10.62 -19.73 -9.63
N VAL A 551 10.29 -19.84 -8.34
CA VAL A 551 10.93 -19.04 -7.29
C VAL A 551 12.44 -19.34 -7.25
N LYS A 552 12.88 -20.57 -7.42
CA LYS A 552 14.32 -20.91 -7.49
C LYS A 552 15.01 -20.22 -8.66
N ARG A 553 14.37 -20.17 -9.83
CA ARG A 553 14.91 -19.57 -11.06
C ARG A 553 14.78 -18.05 -11.14
N ASP A 554 13.90 -17.44 -10.33
CA ASP A 554 13.62 -16.01 -10.32
C ASP A 554 14.83 -15.22 -9.80
N THR A 555 15.55 -14.57 -10.70
CA THR A 555 16.73 -13.73 -10.39
C THR A 555 16.36 -12.34 -9.88
N ARG A 556 15.08 -11.92 -10.05
CA ARG A 556 14.57 -10.58 -9.74
C ARG A 556 13.70 -10.56 -8.47
N LYS A 557 13.58 -11.71 -7.78
CA LYS A 557 12.80 -11.79 -6.53
C LYS A 557 13.39 -10.92 -5.42
N LEU A 558 12.53 -10.46 -4.54
CA LEU A 558 12.89 -9.50 -3.49
C LEU A 558 13.51 -10.16 -2.24
N PHE A 559 13.35 -11.45 -2.09
CA PHE A 559 13.85 -12.26 -0.97
C PHE A 559 14.62 -13.48 -1.49
N SER A 560 15.43 -14.08 -0.64
CA SER A 560 16.19 -15.29 -1.00
C SER A 560 15.28 -16.52 -1.18
N THR A 561 15.74 -17.50 -1.92
CA THR A 561 15.05 -18.80 -2.03
C THR A 561 14.93 -19.48 -0.67
N ASP A 562 15.94 -19.37 0.20
CA ASP A 562 15.91 -19.95 1.54
C ASP A 562 14.83 -19.30 2.41
N ALA A 563 14.59 -17.98 2.27
CA ALA A 563 13.51 -17.31 2.96
C ALA A 563 12.12 -17.83 2.51
N PHE A 564 11.95 -18.13 1.22
CA PHE A 564 10.75 -18.79 0.71
C PHE A 564 10.60 -20.20 1.26
N VAL A 565 11.67 -21.02 1.19
CA VAL A 565 11.65 -22.41 1.64
C VAL A 565 11.34 -22.50 3.15
N SER A 566 12.01 -21.69 3.96
CA SER A 566 11.77 -21.67 5.42
C SER A 566 10.39 -21.07 5.76
N GLY A 567 10.01 -19.99 5.08
CA GLY A 567 8.73 -19.31 5.31
C GLY A 567 7.50 -20.17 5.00
N THR A 568 7.64 -21.14 4.07
CA THR A 568 6.56 -22.03 3.62
C THR A 568 6.75 -23.49 4.09
N ALA A 569 7.69 -23.74 5.01
CA ALA A 569 7.92 -25.08 5.54
C ALA A 569 6.72 -25.56 6.37
N ASP A 570 6.42 -26.86 6.27
CA ASP A 570 5.36 -27.49 7.05
C ASP A 570 5.73 -27.70 8.53
N THR A 571 7.01 -27.64 8.86
CA THR A 571 7.51 -27.68 10.24
C THR A 571 7.49 -26.28 10.85
N PRO A 572 7.02 -26.08 12.09
CA PRO A 572 7.10 -24.79 12.78
C PRO A 572 8.57 -24.33 12.89
N ILE A 573 8.87 -23.19 12.29
CA ILE A 573 10.15 -22.50 12.35
C ILE A 573 9.84 -21.05 12.76
N GLU A 574 10.72 -20.43 13.53
CA GLU A 574 10.54 -19.04 13.97
C GLU A 574 10.13 -18.14 12.79
N MET A 575 8.97 -17.50 12.94
CA MET A 575 8.38 -16.55 11.98
C MET A 575 7.98 -17.14 10.60
N ASN A 576 7.74 -18.44 10.47
CA ASN A 576 7.14 -19.00 9.25
C ASN A 576 5.60 -19.06 9.34
N LEU A 577 4.94 -19.37 8.20
CA LEU A 577 3.47 -19.46 8.15
C LEU A 577 2.94 -20.48 9.17
N ARG A 578 3.51 -21.68 9.24
CA ARG A 578 3.08 -22.73 10.18
C ARG A 578 3.10 -22.24 11.63
N ALA A 579 4.21 -21.65 12.07
CA ALA A 579 4.31 -21.12 13.43
C ALA A 579 3.30 -20.00 13.68
N PHE A 580 3.07 -19.11 12.70
CA PHE A 580 2.04 -18.07 12.82
C PHE A 580 0.65 -18.69 13.06
N PHE A 581 0.25 -19.66 12.24
CA PHE A 581 -1.08 -20.28 12.32
C PHE A 581 -1.27 -21.00 13.66
N ASP A 582 -0.31 -21.81 14.09
CA ASP A 582 -0.38 -22.56 15.34
C ASP A 582 -0.41 -21.62 16.57
N GLU A 583 0.52 -20.67 16.66
CA GLU A 583 0.63 -19.75 17.79
C GLU A 583 -0.57 -18.78 17.86
N ARG A 584 -0.99 -18.23 16.72
CA ARG A 584 -2.14 -17.31 16.68
C ARG A 584 -3.45 -18.01 17.03
N ARG A 585 -3.67 -19.21 16.50
CA ARG A 585 -4.84 -20.03 16.86
C ARG A 585 -4.93 -20.27 18.36
N ALA A 586 -3.84 -20.74 18.96
CA ALA A 586 -3.77 -20.99 20.40
C ALA A 586 -4.03 -19.73 21.22
N ALA A 587 -3.42 -18.61 20.84
CA ALA A 587 -3.58 -17.34 21.53
C ALA A 587 -5.02 -16.81 21.46
N VAL A 588 -5.65 -16.81 20.27
CA VAL A 588 -7.03 -16.34 20.08
C VAL A 588 -8.01 -17.16 20.89
N LEU A 589 -7.96 -18.50 20.80
CA LEU A 589 -8.87 -19.39 21.51
C LEU A 589 -8.74 -19.21 23.02
N LYS A 590 -7.51 -19.15 23.54
CA LYS A 590 -7.25 -18.88 24.97
C LYS A 590 -7.84 -17.55 25.44
N MET A 591 -7.70 -16.47 24.65
CA MET A 591 -8.27 -15.16 24.97
C MET A 591 -9.81 -15.20 24.98
N LEU A 592 -10.43 -15.88 24.02
CA LEU A 592 -11.88 -16.01 23.96
C LEU A 592 -12.45 -16.83 25.14
N ASP A 593 -11.77 -17.90 25.54
CA ASP A 593 -12.19 -18.71 26.68
C ASP A 593 -12.09 -17.93 28.00
N ALA A 594 -11.05 -17.07 28.15
CA ALA A 594 -10.92 -16.18 29.30
C ALA A 594 -11.98 -15.06 29.36
N MET A 595 -12.64 -14.72 28.24
CA MET A 595 -13.75 -13.74 28.21
C MET A 595 -15.10 -14.36 28.56
N GLN A 596 -15.22 -15.69 28.56
CA GLN A 596 -16.47 -16.41 28.89
C GLN A 596 -16.56 -16.78 30.37
N ASN A 597 -15.42 -16.79 31.08
CA ASN A 597 -15.32 -17.02 32.52
C ASN A 597 -15.30 -15.69 33.29
#